data_b72d2a2f2de54c404d1cef33b01d8dda
#
_entry.id   b72d2a2f2de54c404d1cef33b01d8dda
#
_cell.length_a   1.000
_cell.length_b   1.000
_cell.length_c   1.000
_cell.angle_alpha   90.00
_cell.angle_beta   90.00
_cell.angle_gamma   90.00
#
_symmetry.space_group_name_H-M   'P 1'
#
loop_
_entity.id
_entity.type
_entity.pdbx_description
1 polymer ?
#
loop_
_entity_poly.entity_id
_entity_poly.type
_entity_poly.pdbx_seq_one_letter_code
_entity_poly.pdbx_strand_id
1 'polypeptide(L)'
;GRRPVYMFGALAGVALAFPFFWMVGTKEWIWIALAFILARAVVTAAMFGPQAAYFAELFPPQRRFAGFAFARELGSLLAGGPAPFVAAWLVATYGSWWPVACYAMFLSLCTVIAVWIGPETYREDIAAETVGQDELAVAVPKPA
;
A
#
# COMPACT_ATOMS: atom_id res chain seq x y z
N GLY A 1 -16.30 -2.50 2.36
CA GLY A 1 -15.14 -2.15 3.17
C GLY A 1 -13.92 -1.86 2.32
N ARG A 2 -13.05 -0.94 2.73
CA ARG A 2 -11.84 -0.56 1.97
C ARG A 2 -10.71 -1.56 2.21
N ARG A 3 -10.64 -2.12 3.41
CA ARG A 3 -9.67 -3.14 3.82
C ARG A 3 -9.68 -4.40 2.94
N PRO A 4 -10.84 -5.02 2.63
CA PRO A 4 -10.86 -6.22 1.78
C PRO A 4 -10.35 -5.97 0.36
N VAL A 5 -10.60 -4.78 -0.22
CA VAL A 5 -10.11 -4.43 -1.56
C VAL A 5 -8.59 -4.25 -1.55
N TYR A 6 -8.06 -3.59 -0.52
CA TYR A 6 -6.61 -3.43 -0.34
C TYR A 6 -5.92 -4.79 -0.10
N MET A 7 -6.54 -5.63 0.74
CA MET A 7 -6.07 -7.00 1.01
C MET A 7 -6.06 -7.86 -0.26
N PHE A 8 -7.10 -7.75 -1.09
CA PHE A 8 -7.14 -8.43 -2.39
C PHE A 8 -5.96 -8.02 -3.28
N GLY A 9 -5.66 -6.72 -3.38
CA GLY A 9 -4.51 -6.21 -4.13
C GLY A 9 -3.18 -6.76 -3.62
N ALA A 10 -3.00 -6.80 -2.30
CA ALA A 10 -1.78 -7.34 -1.69
C ALA A 10 -1.63 -8.86 -1.90
N LEU A 11 -2.71 -9.63 -1.77
CA LEU A 11 -2.73 -11.08 -2.06
C LEU A 11 -2.47 -11.35 -3.55
N ALA A 12 -3.08 -10.54 -4.44
CA ALA A 12 -2.80 -10.62 -5.87
C ALA A 12 -1.32 -10.33 -6.17
N GLY A 13 -0.70 -9.39 -5.44
CA GLY A 13 0.73 -9.12 -5.50
C GLY A 13 1.59 -10.33 -5.14
N VAL A 14 1.23 -11.07 -4.09
CA VAL A 14 1.89 -12.33 -3.71
C VAL A 14 1.74 -13.37 -4.82
N ALA A 15 0.52 -13.58 -5.31
CA ALA A 15 0.22 -14.59 -6.33
C ALA A 15 0.86 -14.28 -7.69
N LEU A 16 0.90 -13.00 -8.08
CA LEU A 16 1.41 -12.57 -9.37
C LEU A 16 2.93 -12.35 -9.39
N ALA A 17 3.61 -12.34 -8.25
CA ALA A 17 5.06 -12.10 -8.19
C ALA A 17 5.84 -13.10 -9.06
N PHE A 18 5.60 -14.40 -8.91
CA PHE A 18 6.27 -15.42 -9.73
C PHE A 18 5.88 -15.37 -11.22
N PRO A 19 4.58 -15.40 -11.59
CA PRO A 19 4.15 -15.26 -12.99
C PRO A 19 4.72 -14.01 -13.66
N PHE A 20 4.74 -12.88 -12.95
CA PHE A 20 5.29 -11.63 -13.48
C PHE A 20 6.76 -11.78 -13.91
N PHE A 21 7.62 -12.23 -13.00
CA PHE A 21 9.04 -12.38 -13.32
C PHE A 21 9.31 -13.50 -14.32
N TRP A 22 8.51 -14.57 -14.32
CA TRP A 22 8.57 -15.61 -15.34
C TRP A 22 8.24 -15.05 -16.73
N MET A 23 7.14 -14.29 -16.87
CA MET A 23 6.76 -13.67 -18.13
C MET A 23 7.80 -12.66 -18.63
N VAL A 24 8.37 -11.84 -17.73
CA VAL A 24 9.47 -10.92 -18.09
C VAL A 24 10.72 -11.70 -18.52
N GLY A 25 10.99 -12.85 -17.89
CA GLY A 25 12.12 -13.72 -18.24
C GLY A 25 12.05 -14.37 -19.62
N THR A 26 10.88 -14.47 -20.26
CA THR A 26 10.71 -14.98 -21.63
C THR A 26 11.34 -14.09 -22.70
N LYS A 27 11.60 -12.81 -22.38
CA LYS A 27 12.14 -11.77 -23.28
C LYS A 27 11.25 -11.49 -24.51
N GLU A 28 10.04 -12.03 -24.55
CA GLU A 28 9.05 -11.78 -25.58
C GLU A 28 8.24 -10.53 -25.20
N TRP A 29 8.17 -9.53 -26.07
CA TRP A 29 7.55 -8.24 -25.76
C TRP A 29 6.06 -8.36 -25.38
N ILE A 30 5.33 -9.32 -25.96
CA ILE A 30 3.91 -9.57 -25.66
C ILE A 30 3.73 -10.02 -24.20
N TRP A 31 4.55 -10.96 -23.75
CA TRP A 31 4.51 -11.45 -22.36
C TRP A 31 4.93 -10.38 -21.36
N ILE A 32 5.92 -9.57 -21.73
CA ILE A 32 6.36 -8.43 -20.91
C ILE A 32 5.20 -7.43 -20.78
N ALA A 33 4.58 -7.03 -21.89
CA ALA A 33 3.44 -6.11 -21.88
C ALA A 33 2.28 -6.66 -21.04
N LEU A 34 1.94 -7.93 -21.19
CA LEU A 34 0.88 -8.58 -20.43
C LEU A 34 1.20 -8.61 -18.91
N ALA A 35 2.44 -8.91 -18.55
CA ALA A 35 2.89 -8.89 -17.15
C ALA A 35 2.69 -7.51 -16.51
N PHE A 36 3.11 -6.45 -17.20
CA PHE A 36 2.93 -5.08 -16.71
C PHE A 36 1.47 -4.65 -16.65
N ILE A 37 0.65 -5.02 -17.63
CA ILE A 37 -0.79 -4.73 -17.63
C ILE A 37 -1.45 -5.41 -16.43
N LEU A 38 -1.19 -6.70 -16.18
CA LEU A 38 -1.74 -7.45 -15.06
C LEU A 38 -1.30 -6.85 -13.71
N ALA A 39 -0.02 -6.55 -13.56
CA ALA A 39 0.51 -5.95 -12.34
C ALA A 39 -0.11 -4.56 -12.07
N ARG A 40 -0.28 -3.74 -13.11
CA ARG A 40 -0.88 -2.40 -12.98
C ARG A 40 -2.39 -2.46 -12.75
N ALA A 41 -3.10 -3.28 -13.53
CA ALA A 41 -4.57 -3.36 -13.47
C ALA A 41 -5.06 -4.05 -12.18
N VAL A 42 -4.42 -5.13 -11.76
CA VAL A 42 -4.88 -5.92 -10.63
C VAL A 42 -4.23 -5.45 -9.32
N VAL A 43 -2.89 -5.46 -9.24
CA VAL A 43 -2.20 -5.16 -7.97
C VAL A 43 -2.23 -3.67 -7.68
N THR A 44 -1.75 -2.84 -8.61
CA THR A 44 -1.60 -1.41 -8.35
C THR A 44 -2.96 -0.73 -8.21
N ALA A 45 -3.91 -0.98 -9.11
CA ALA A 45 -5.23 -0.33 -9.07
C ALA A 45 -6.02 -0.73 -7.81
N ALA A 46 -5.99 -2.00 -7.41
CA ALA A 46 -6.67 -2.47 -6.20
C ALA A 46 -6.07 -1.89 -4.92
N MET A 47 -4.77 -1.62 -4.89
CA MET A 47 -4.11 -1.03 -3.72
C MET A 47 -4.22 0.50 -3.71
N PHE A 48 -3.92 1.18 -4.82
CA PHE A 48 -3.92 2.65 -4.87
C PHE A 48 -5.32 3.26 -4.76
N GLY A 49 -6.37 2.57 -5.26
CA GLY A 49 -7.74 3.06 -5.17
C GLY A 49 -8.18 3.39 -3.74
N PRO A 50 -8.17 2.42 -2.83
CA PRO A 50 -8.58 2.64 -1.44
C PRO A 50 -7.48 3.26 -0.56
N GLN A 51 -6.22 3.29 -1.00
CA GLN A 51 -5.05 3.66 -0.18
C GLN A 51 -5.20 5.02 0.48
N ALA A 52 -5.50 6.06 -0.30
CA ALA A 52 -5.57 7.42 0.19
C ALA A 52 -6.63 7.58 1.28
N ALA A 53 -7.79 6.98 1.07
CA ALA A 53 -8.89 7.03 2.01
C ALA A 53 -8.64 6.16 3.26
N TYR A 54 -8.17 4.93 3.07
CA TYR A 54 -7.89 4.00 4.17
C TYR A 54 -6.82 4.55 5.13
N PHE A 55 -5.70 5.03 4.60
CA PHE A 55 -4.64 5.57 5.46
C PHE A 55 -5.00 6.95 6.04
N ALA A 56 -5.77 7.78 5.31
CA ALA A 56 -6.20 9.07 5.84
C ALA A 56 -7.11 8.91 7.07
N GLU A 57 -7.93 7.86 7.12
CA GLU A 57 -8.82 7.57 8.23
C GLU A 57 -8.10 7.09 9.51
N LEU A 58 -6.85 6.64 9.40
CA LEU A 58 -6.03 6.25 10.56
C LEU A 58 -5.51 7.46 11.37
N PHE A 59 -5.67 8.67 10.85
CA PHE A 59 -5.18 9.89 11.50
C PHE A 59 -6.33 10.84 11.88
N PRO A 60 -6.23 11.52 13.03
CA PRO A 60 -7.23 12.52 13.43
C PRO A 60 -7.34 13.65 12.39
N PRO A 61 -8.54 14.28 12.24
CA PRO A 61 -8.84 15.24 11.17
C PRO A 61 -7.82 16.37 11.03
N GLN A 62 -7.31 16.89 12.14
CA GLN A 62 -6.39 18.03 12.18
C GLN A 62 -5.00 17.70 11.62
N ARG A 63 -4.59 16.42 11.65
CA ARG A 63 -3.24 15.96 11.22
C ARG A 63 -3.29 14.93 10.09
N ARG A 64 -4.47 14.66 9.57
CA ARG A 64 -4.73 13.61 8.58
C ARG A 64 -3.84 13.72 7.35
N PHE A 65 -3.77 14.90 6.75
CA PHE A 65 -2.96 15.12 5.56
C PHE A 65 -1.45 14.96 5.84
N ALA A 66 -0.95 15.60 6.89
CA ALA A 66 0.47 15.53 7.25
C ALA A 66 0.88 14.12 7.69
N GLY A 67 0.05 13.43 8.48
CA GLY A 67 0.29 12.06 8.93
C GLY A 67 0.33 11.07 7.78
N PHE A 68 -0.64 11.14 6.87
CA PHE A 68 -0.67 10.30 5.67
C PHE A 68 0.53 10.56 4.74
N ALA A 69 0.82 11.83 4.46
CA ALA A 69 1.95 12.20 3.61
C ALA A 69 3.28 11.70 4.19
N PHE A 70 3.51 11.94 5.47
CA PHE A 70 4.72 11.50 6.16
C PHE A 70 4.88 9.98 6.16
N ALA A 71 3.83 9.24 6.54
CA ALA A 71 3.84 7.78 6.54
C ALA A 71 4.10 7.19 5.15
N ARG A 72 3.49 7.77 4.11
CA ARG A 72 3.67 7.36 2.73
C ARG A 72 5.10 7.60 2.24
N GLU A 73 5.65 8.80 2.48
CA GLU A 73 7.00 9.14 2.04
C GLU A 73 8.06 8.34 2.80
N LEU A 74 7.88 8.14 4.10
CA LEU A 74 8.77 7.31 4.90
C LEU A 74 8.75 5.85 4.42
N GLY A 75 7.58 5.29 4.13
CA GLY A 75 7.43 3.95 3.55
C GLY A 75 8.08 3.84 2.17
N SER A 76 7.91 4.84 1.31
CA SER A 76 8.54 4.91 0.00
C SER A 76 10.07 4.97 0.10
N LEU A 77 10.60 5.76 1.03
CA LEU A 77 12.03 5.87 1.26
C LEU A 77 12.63 4.56 1.77
N LEU A 78 11.99 3.92 2.74
CA LEU A 78 12.51 2.72 3.40
C LEU A 78 12.37 1.46 2.56
N ALA A 79 11.27 1.31 1.85
CA ALA A 79 10.98 0.11 1.05
C ALA A 79 11.27 0.31 -0.44
N GLY A 80 10.86 1.45 -1.01
CA GLY A 80 11.03 1.74 -2.43
C GLY A 80 12.46 2.11 -2.82
N GLY A 81 13.15 2.88 -1.98
CA GLY A 81 14.53 3.32 -2.24
C GLY A 81 15.53 2.18 -2.39
N PRO A 82 15.63 1.25 -1.44
CA PRO A 82 16.55 0.12 -1.51
C PRO A 82 16.16 -0.95 -2.54
N ALA A 83 14.89 -1.04 -2.94
CA ALA A 83 14.38 -2.13 -3.77
C ALA A 83 15.16 -2.36 -5.07
N PRO A 84 15.54 -1.34 -5.87
CA PRO A 84 16.34 -1.54 -7.08
C PRO A 84 17.74 -2.10 -6.80
N PHE A 85 18.36 -1.65 -5.71
CA PHE A 85 19.69 -2.12 -5.31
C PHE A 85 19.65 -3.57 -4.84
N VAL A 86 18.67 -3.93 -4.02
CA VAL A 86 18.45 -5.31 -3.56
C VAL A 86 18.15 -6.22 -4.76
N ALA A 87 17.30 -5.80 -5.68
CA ALA A 87 16.99 -6.58 -6.89
C ALA A 87 18.24 -6.79 -7.76
N ALA A 88 19.01 -5.74 -8.01
CA ALA A 88 20.26 -5.83 -8.79
C ALA A 88 21.29 -6.75 -8.12
N TRP A 89 21.47 -6.62 -6.80
CA TRP A 89 22.36 -7.48 -6.03
C TRP A 89 21.94 -8.95 -6.07
N LEU A 90 20.64 -9.24 -5.92
CA LEU A 90 20.12 -10.61 -6.00
C LEU A 90 20.37 -11.21 -7.37
N VAL A 91 20.11 -10.47 -8.46
CA VAL A 91 20.39 -10.96 -9.82
C VAL A 91 21.88 -11.17 -10.05
N ALA A 92 22.71 -10.25 -9.58
CA ALA A 92 24.17 -10.36 -9.72
C ALA A 92 24.74 -11.56 -8.95
N THR A 93 24.20 -11.88 -7.79
CA THR A 93 24.68 -12.97 -6.93
C THR A 93 24.20 -14.34 -7.40
N TYR A 94 22.93 -14.45 -7.79
CA TYR A 94 22.32 -15.75 -8.12
C TYR A 94 22.20 -16.01 -9.62
N GLY A 95 22.48 -15.01 -10.47
CA GLY A 95 22.38 -15.13 -11.93
C GLY A 95 20.99 -15.44 -12.46
N SER A 96 19.96 -15.25 -11.64
CA SER A 96 18.60 -15.64 -11.96
C SER A 96 17.57 -14.64 -11.40
N TRP A 97 16.36 -14.65 -11.98
CA TRP A 97 15.27 -13.76 -11.62
C TRP A 97 14.46 -14.23 -10.37
N TRP A 98 14.50 -15.53 -10.06
CA TRP A 98 13.66 -16.10 -9.01
C TRP A 98 13.88 -15.50 -7.60
N PRO A 99 15.11 -15.09 -7.17
CA PRO A 99 15.27 -14.46 -5.85
C PRO A 99 14.60 -13.09 -5.78
N VAL A 100 14.53 -12.38 -6.91
CA VAL A 100 13.80 -11.10 -6.99
C VAL A 100 12.30 -11.33 -6.85
N ALA A 101 11.76 -12.40 -7.45
CA ALA A 101 10.37 -12.79 -7.27
C ALA A 101 10.06 -13.13 -5.81
N CYS A 102 10.94 -13.86 -5.13
CA CYS A 102 10.81 -14.15 -3.68
C CYS A 102 10.85 -12.86 -2.84
N TYR A 103 11.72 -11.93 -3.16
CA TYR A 103 11.78 -10.63 -2.47
C TYR A 103 10.51 -9.82 -2.65
N ALA A 104 9.99 -9.74 -3.88
CA ALA A 104 8.72 -9.06 -4.16
C ALA A 104 7.54 -9.73 -3.43
N MET A 105 7.50 -11.06 -3.40
CA MET A 105 6.50 -11.82 -2.67
C MET A 105 6.59 -11.56 -1.15
N PHE A 106 7.79 -11.50 -0.59
CA PHE A 106 8.01 -11.17 0.81
C PHE A 106 7.48 -9.79 1.17
N LEU A 107 7.77 -8.76 0.36
CA LEU A 107 7.25 -7.41 0.58
C LEU A 107 5.72 -7.36 0.50
N SER A 108 5.14 -8.06 -0.47
CA SER A 108 3.68 -8.16 -0.59
C SER A 108 3.06 -8.89 0.60
N LEU A 109 3.71 -9.92 1.12
CA LEU A 109 3.26 -10.64 2.32
C LEU A 109 3.33 -9.76 3.57
N CYS A 110 4.38 -8.96 3.74
CA CYS A 110 4.46 -7.95 4.80
C CYS A 110 3.28 -6.98 4.73
N THR A 111 2.90 -6.55 3.53
CA THR A 111 1.72 -5.70 3.32
C THR A 111 0.43 -6.40 3.71
N VAL A 112 0.24 -7.68 3.35
CA VAL A 112 -0.92 -8.47 3.75
C VAL A 112 -1.03 -8.52 5.28
N ILE A 113 0.08 -8.82 5.96
CA ILE A 113 0.13 -8.90 7.42
C ILE A 113 -0.18 -7.53 8.05
N ALA A 114 0.41 -6.46 7.55
CA ALA A 114 0.18 -5.11 8.04
C ALA A 114 -1.30 -4.69 7.91
N VAL A 115 -1.93 -4.97 6.77
CA VAL A 115 -3.35 -4.68 6.55
C VAL A 115 -4.25 -5.60 7.38
N TRP A 116 -3.82 -6.83 7.63
CA TRP A 116 -4.59 -7.76 8.47
C TRP A 116 -4.60 -7.35 9.93
N ILE A 117 -3.51 -6.79 10.44
CA ILE A 117 -3.41 -6.28 11.81
C ILE A 117 -4.11 -4.91 11.92
N GLY A 118 -4.16 -4.13 10.84
CA GLY A 118 -4.75 -2.79 10.82
C GLY A 118 -6.26 -2.79 11.15
N PRO A 119 -6.77 -1.76 11.86
CA PRO A 119 -8.19 -1.64 12.16
C PRO A 119 -9.03 -1.40 10.91
N GLU A 120 -10.30 -1.82 10.93
CA GLU A 120 -11.29 -1.49 9.90
C GLU A 120 -11.92 -0.14 10.23
N THR A 121 -11.60 0.89 9.44
CA THR A 121 -12.03 2.28 9.67
C THR A 121 -13.34 2.65 8.96
N TYR A 122 -13.90 1.76 8.16
CA TYR A 122 -15.08 2.04 7.31
C TYR A 122 -16.35 2.43 8.08
N ARG A 123 -16.45 2.08 9.38
CA ARG A 123 -17.64 2.33 10.21
C ARG A 123 -17.45 3.48 11.21
N GLU A 124 -16.28 4.09 11.26
CA GLU A 124 -16.10 5.27 12.11
C GLU A 124 -16.77 6.48 11.45
N ASP A 125 -17.77 7.01 12.12
CA ASP A 125 -18.57 8.14 11.65
C ASP A 125 -17.78 9.43 11.85
N ILE A 126 -17.01 9.81 10.83
CA ILE A 126 -16.16 11.01 10.83
C ILE A 126 -16.98 12.28 11.10
N ALA A 127 -18.29 12.25 10.79
CA ALA A 127 -19.21 13.35 11.06
C ALA A 127 -19.53 13.48 12.56
N ALA A 128 -19.58 12.39 13.32
CA ALA A 128 -19.87 12.43 14.75
C ALA A 128 -18.73 13.07 15.55
N GLU A 129 -17.49 12.89 15.10
CA GLU A 129 -16.31 13.46 15.78
C GLU A 129 -16.21 14.99 15.57
N THR A 130 -16.60 15.49 14.40
CA THR A 130 -16.66 16.92 14.12
C THR A 130 -17.80 17.62 14.90
N VAL A 131 -18.95 16.99 15.00
CA VAL A 131 -20.10 17.54 15.76
C VAL A 131 -19.77 17.59 17.25
N GLY A 132 -19.12 16.58 17.83
CA GLY A 132 -18.70 16.58 19.22
C GLY A 132 -17.63 17.65 19.55
N GLN A 133 -16.76 17.97 18.59
CA GLN A 133 -15.76 19.03 18.75
C GLN A 133 -16.38 20.42 18.65
N ASP A 134 -17.35 20.62 17.79
CA ASP A 134 -18.08 21.89 17.67
C ASP A 134 -18.94 22.15 18.92
N GLU A 135 -19.59 21.16 19.50
CA GLU A 135 -20.29 21.27 20.77
C GLU A 135 -19.36 21.62 21.94
N LEU A 136 -18.17 20.99 22.00
CA LEU A 136 -17.17 21.33 23.02
C LEU A 136 -16.59 22.73 22.81
N ALA A 137 -16.38 23.16 21.57
CA ALA A 137 -15.89 24.53 21.26
C ALA A 137 -16.91 25.61 21.62
N VAL A 138 -18.21 25.32 21.51
CA VAL A 138 -19.31 26.24 21.91
C VAL A 138 -19.46 26.27 23.42
N ALA A 139 -19.16 25.16 24.12
CA ALA A 139 -19.30 25.07 25.59
C ALA A 139 -18.16 25.79 26.37
N VAL A 140 -17.05 26.13 25.72
CA VAL A 140 -15.95 26.89 26.34
C VAL A 140 -16.26 28.40 26.30
N PRO A 141 -16.51 29.06 27.42
CA PRO A 141 -16.77 30.50 27.44
C PRO A 141 -15.53 31.25 26.96
N LYS A 142 -15.73 32.18 26.02
CA LYS A 142 -14.68 33.09 25.57
C LYS A 142 -14.14 33.88 26.76
N PRO A 143 -12.82 33.89 26.98
CA PRO A 143 -12.25 34.73 28.02
C PRO A 143 -12.55 36.21 27.72
N ALA A 144 -13.00 36.92 28.75
CA ALA A 144 -13.35 38.35 28.73
C ALA A 144 -12.11 39.19 28.47
#